data_d521608d07065219f24e9f0aeb7c3cc6
#
_entry.id   d521608d07065219f24e9f0aeb7c3cc6
#
_cell.length_a   1.000
_cell.length_b   1.000
_cell.length_c   1.000
_cell.angle_alpha   90.00
_cell.angle_beta   90.00
_cell.angle_gamma   90.00
#
_symmetry.space_group_name_H-M   'P 1'
#
loop_
_entity.id
_entity.type
_entity.pdbx_description
1 polymer ?
#
loop_
_entity_poly.entity_id
_entity_poly.type
_entity_poly.pdbx_seq_one_letter_code
_entity_poly.pdbx_strand_id
1 'polypeptide(L)'
;MASINQQSESMFSFDNQDMMVFILIMSLHGLQMMFAELLPSFSLGGLELELGPFLFISYTLVFLFRSFWACLAVPVGGIIFGEILIGDFSAFGAVESLLMITISLYIATTMITDPEDVKWLAVLAVVAKGLEELAAQFIDVGKFYVGVESLEAIEWLPETIWAVEIAGATTQVIIAGIIFGAIPMTYFYPRMRGKIEPLLGMEPVEGHPSGKRINSDTLKGLLAWVVLTPIAFVFEAFSETSGAFLVFEPEFVEIYGEVFLAVPIVA
;
A
#
# COMPACT_ATOMS: atom_id res chain seq x y z
N MET A 1 -15.36 38.23 11.50
CA MET A 1 -14.01 37.85 11.99
C MET A 1 -14.06 36.55 12.79
N ALA A 2 -14.64 35.49 12.26
CA ALA A 2 -14.79 34.18 12.93
C ALA A 2 -14.48 32.98 12.03
N SER A 3 -13.73 33.14 10.95
CA SER A 3 -13.49 32.09 9.96
C SER A 3 -12.02 31.76 9.67
N ILE A 4 -11.09 32.20 10.51
CA ILE A 4 -9.64 31.96 10.29
C ILE A 4 -9.04 30.94 11.27
N ASN A 5 -9.80 30.46 12.25
CA ASN A 5 -9.28 29.60 13.33
C ASN A 5 -9.60 28.11 13.21
N GLN A 6 -10.19 27.63 12.11
CA GLN A 6 -10.51 26.20 11.92
C GLN A 6 -9.50 25.42 11.07
N GLN A 7 -8.45 26.05 10.56
CA GLN A 7 -7.47 25.38 9.67
C GLN A 7 -6.19 24.88 10.34
N SER A 8 -6.10 24.89 11.66
CA SER A 8 -4.97 24.30 12.40
C SER A 8 -5.37 23.12 13.30
N GLU A 9 -6.52 22.52 13.07
CA GLU A 9 -6.78 21.20 13.66
C GLU A 9 -5.78 20.22 13.02
N SER A 10 -4.99 19.61 13.87
CA SER A 10 -3.80 18.83 13.50
C SER A 10 -4.16 17.81 12.40
N MET A 11 -3.32 17.67 11.39
CA MET A 11 -3.36 16.64 10.33
C MET A 11 -3.56 15.21 10.90
N PHE A 12 -3.42 15.02 12.18
CA PHE A 12 -3.56 13.80 12.96
C PHE A 12 -4.75 13.79 13.92
N SER A 13 -5.71 14.72 13.79
CA SER A 13 -6.96 14.57 14.55
C SER A 13 -7.70 13.35 14.01
N PHE A 14 -7.99 12.38 14.88
CA PHE A 14 -8.72 11.16 14.56
C PHE A 14 -10.13 11.30 15.14
N ASP A 15 -11.08 11.59 14.30
CA ASP A 15 -12.47 11.75 14.69
C ASP A 15 -13.30 10.48 14.39
N ASN A 16 -14.58 10.51 14.71
CA ASN A 16 -15.48 9.38 14.48
C ASN A 16 -15.67 9.07 12.98
N GLN A 17 -15.57 10.07 12.11
CA GLN A 17 -15.69 9.90 10.66
C GLN A 17 -14.42 9.25 10.10
N ASP A 18 -13.25 9.72 10.53
CA ASP A 18 -11.96 9.10 10.18
C ASP A 18 -11.91 7.64 10.64
N MET A 19 -12.43 7.32 11.82
CA MET A 19 -12.49 5.95 12.31
C MET A 19 -13.39 5.07 11.44
N MET A 20 -14.55 5.55 11.00
CA MET A 20 -15.43 4.79 10.10
C MET A 20 -14.78 4.57 8.74
N VAL A 21 -14.13 5.58 8.18
CA VAL A 21 -13.37 5.48 6.92
C VAL A 21 -12.22 4.48 7.06
N PHE A 22 -11.46 4.59 8.17
CA PHE A 22 -10.36 3.69 8.46
C PHE A 22 -10.81 2.22 8.51
N ILE A 23 -11.85 1.91 9.28
CA ILE A 23 -12.37 0.54 9.40
C ILE A 23 -12.90 0.04 8.06
N LEU A 24 -13.60 0.88 7.30
CA LEU A 24 -14.14 0.51 5.99
C LEU A 24 -13.00 0.13 5.01
N ILE A 25 -12.00 1.00 4.88
CA ILE A 25 -10.88 0.77 3.95
C ILE A 25 -10.04 -0.43 4.41
N MET A 26 -9.67 -0.47 5.68
CA MET A 26 -8.92 -1.56 6.30
C MET A 26 -9.58 -2.93 6.03
N SER A 27 -10.89 -3.03 6.28
CA SER A 27 -11.63 -4.28 6.10
C SER A 27 -11.74 -4.68 4.63
N LEU A 28 -12.08 -3.74 3.74
CA LEU A 28 -12.23 -4.04 2.31
C LEU A 28 -10.90 -4.36 1.65
N HIS A 29 -9.85 -3.61 1.97
CA HIS A 29 -8.51 -3.90 1.46
C HIS A 29 -7.98 -5.22 2.02
N GLY A 30 -8.14 -5.45 3.31
CA GLY A 30 -7.69 -6.68 3.94
C GLY A 30 -8.38 -7.92 3.35
N LEU A 31 -9.69 -7.88 3.16
CA LEU A 31 -10.41 -8.95 2.45
C LEU A 31 -9.88 -9.15 1.03
N GLN A 32 -9.55 -8.08 0.34
CA GLN A 32 -8.97 -8.09 -0.99
C GLN A 32 -7.61 -8.80 -1.01
N MET A 33 -6.74 -8.50 -0.04
CA MET A 33 -5.45 -9.17 0.13
C MET A 33 -5.65 -10.66 0.41
N MET A 34 -6.52 -11.01 1.35
CA MET A 34 -6.82 -12.40 1.66
C MET A 34 -7.33 -13.18 0.44
N PHE A 35 -8.13 -12.56 -0.43
CA PHE A 35 -8.56 -13.18 -1.69
C PHE A 35 -7.41 -13.32 -2.68
N ALA A 36 -6.50 -12.36 -2.75
CA ALA A 36 -5.34 -12.42 -3.64
C ALA A 36 -4.42 -13.59 -3.28
N GLU A 37 -4.17 -13.82 -2.02
CA GLU A 37 -3.37 -14.96 -1.52
C GLU A 37 -4.00 -16.34 -1.83
N LEU A 38 -5.31 -16.40 -1.99
CA LEU A 38 -5.99 -17.64 -2.38
C LEU A 38 -5.90 -17.91 -3.89
N LEU A 39 -5.47 -16.94 -4.69
CA LEU A 39 -5.31 -17.11 -6.13
C LEU A 39 -3.94 -17.74 -6.43
N PRO A 40 -3.88 -18.66 -7.42
CA PRO A 40 -2.61 -19.27 -7.77
C PRO A 40 -1.66 -18.22 -8.36
N SER A 41 -0.41 -18.23 -7.90
CA SER A 41 0.67 -17.51 -8.56
C SER A 41 1.01 -18.16 -9.90
N PHE A 42 1.35 -17.35 -10.90
CA PHE A 42 1.80 -17.80 -12.22
C PHE A 42 3.25 -17.39 -12.41
N SER A 43 4.13 -18.33 -12.65
CA SER A 43 5.49 -17.99 -13.04
C SER A 43 5.58 -17.84 -14.57
N LEU A 44 6.02 -16.68 -15.03
CA LEU A 44 6.31 -16.42 -16.43
C LEU A 44 7.82 -16.17 -16.59
N GLY A 45 8.56 -17.19 -17.05
CA GLY A 45 9.99 -17.07 -17.29
C GLY A 45 10.83 -16.74 -16.05
N GLY A 46 10.41 -17.21 -14.86
CA GLY A 46 11.10 -16.95 -13.58
C GLY A 46 10.63 -15.68 -12.84
N LEU A 47 9.77 -14.85 -13.45
CA LEU A 47 9.03 -13.82 -12.74
C LEU A 47 7.77 -14.45 -12.15
N GLU A 48 7.61 -14.42 -10.86
CA GLU A 48 6.34 -14.75 -10.22
C GLU A 48 5.34 -13.65 -10.48
N LEU A 49 4.32 -13.99 -11.27
CA LEU A 49 3.17 -13.13 -11.51
C LEU A 49 2.12 -13.50 -10.49
N GLU A 50 2.14 -12.89 -9.36
CA GLU A 50 1.01 -12.89 -8.47
C GLU A 50 -0.11 -12.08 -9.13
N LEU A 51 -1.30 -12.64 -9.19
CA LEU A 51 -2.51 -11.87 -9.46
C LEU A 51 -2.71 -10.98 -8.24
N GLY A 52 -1.91 -9.94 -8.16
CA GLY A 52 -1.76 -9.08 -7.00
C GLY A 52 -3.07 -8.47 -6.53
N PRO A 53 -3.05 -7.78 -5.42
CA PRO A 53 -4.27 -7.25 -4.80
C PRO A 53 -5.05 -6.40 -5.80
N PHE A 54 -6.37 -6.55 -5.82
CA PHE A 54 -7.28 -5.75 -6.64
C PHE A 54 -7.31 -4.30 -6.12
N LEU A 55 -6.22 -3.54 -6.27
CA LEU A 55 -5.99 -2.24 -5.65
C LEU A 55 -7.03 -1.16 -5.98
N PHE A 56 -7.90 -1.41 -6.98
CA PHE A 56 -8.91 -0.44 -7.38
C PHE A 56 -9.89 -0.04 -6.27
N ILE A 57 -10.23 -0.95 -5.36
CA ILE A 57 -11.12 -0.64 -4.23
C ILE A 57 -10.41 0.35 -3.29
N SER A 58 -9.19 0.02 -2.89
CA SER A 58 -8.37 0.83 -1.99
C SER A 58 -8.09 2.20 -2.58
N TYR A 59 -7.65 2.27 -3.84
CA TYR A 59 -7.42 3.53 -4.53
C TYR A 59 -8.69 4.37 -4.65
N THR A 60 -9.83 3.73 -5.01
CA THR A 60 -11.11 4.43 -5.09
C THR A 60 -11.47 5.07 -3.75
N LEU A 61 -11.41 4.30 -2.66
CA LEU A 61 -11.80 4.80 -1.34
C LEU A 61 -10.82 5.83 -0.80
N VAL A 62 -9.50 5.59 -0.92
CA VAL A 62 -8.48 6.55 -0.50
C VAL A 62 -8.63 7.88 -1.25
N PHE A 63 -8.92 7.85 -2.56
CA PHE A 63 -9.12 9.05 -3.35
C PHE A 63 -10.47 9.72 -3.14
N LEU A 64 -11.47 9.02 -2.60
CA LEU A 64 -12.72 9.64 -2.14
C LEU A 64 -12.51 10.43 -0.86
N PHE A 65 -11.87 9.83 0.14
CA PHE A 65 -11.78 10.39 1.49
C PHE A 65 -10.55 11.29 1.71
N ARG A 66 -9.42 11.01 1.04
CA ARG A 66 -8.18 11.81 1.04
C ARG A 66 -7.64 12.18 2.42
N SER A 67 -7.95 11.39 3.44
CA SER A 67 -7.38 11.58 4.77
C SER A 67 -6.10 10.75 4.93
N PHE A 68 -5.22 11.19 5.84
CA PHE A 68 -4.05 10.40 6.23
C PHE A 68 -4.47 9.02 6.74
N TRP A 69 -5.56 8.98 7.51
CA TRP A 69 -6.11 7.76 8.09
C TRP A 69 -6.63 6.78 7.02
N ALA A 70 -7.20 7.30 5.95
CA ALA A 70 -7.59 6.50 4.79
C ALA A 70 -6.38 5.83 4.11
N CYS A 71 -5.26 6.55 3.99
CA CYS A 71 -4.02 6.01 3.44
C CYS A 71 -3.42 4.93 4.37
N LEU A 72 -3.40 5.19 5.68
CA LEU A 72 -2.88 4.26 6.69
C LEU A 72 -3.73 2.99 6.81
N ALA A 73 -5.03 3.07 6.57
CA ALA A 73 -5.94 1.94 6.65
C ALA A 73 -5.60 0.82 5.64
N VAL A 74 -5.00 1.18 4.50
CA VAL A 74 -4.63 0.23 3.44
C VAL A 74 -3.58 -0.77 3.94
N PRO A 75 -2.37 -0.37 4.32
CA PRO A 75 -1.37 -1.33 4.80
C PRO A 75 -1.79 -2.03 6.09
N VAL A 76 -2.50 -1.36 6.99
CA VAL A 76 -3.02 -2.01 8.21
C VAL A 76 -3.99 -3.14 7.84
N GLY A 77 -4.85 -2.96 6.84
CA GLY A 77 -5.71 -4.02 6.33
C GLY A 77 -4.93 -5.18 5.72
N GLY A 78 -3.90 -4.89 4.92
CA GLY A 78 -3.00 -5.89 4.34
C GLY A 78 -2.31 -6.72 5.42
N ILE A 79 -1.70 -6.06 6.40
CA ILE A 79 -1.01 -6.71 7.52
C ILE A 79 -1.96 -7.62 8.33
N ILE A 80 -3.14 -7.12 8.71
CA ILE A 80 -4.07 -7.91 9.55
C ILE A 80 -4.62 -9.11 8.78
N PHE A 81 -5.10 -8.93 7.55
CA PHE A 81 -5.81 -9.97 6.81
C PHE A 81 -4.90 -10.75 5.87
N GLY A 82 -3.91 -10.10 5.25
CA GLY A 82 -2.98 -10.73 4.32
C GLY A 82 -1.80 -11.42 4.99
N GLU A 83 -1.38 -10.96 6.18
CA GLU A 83 -0.22 -11.55 6.87
C GLU A 83 -0.65 -12.26 8.16
N ILE A 84 -1.20 -11.54 9.16
CA ILE A 84 -1.49 -12.12 10.49
C ILE A 84 -2.51 -13.24 10.40
N LEU A 85 -3.62 -13.07 9.67
CA LEU A 85 -4.68 -14.10 9.58
C LEU A 85 -4.27 -15.30 8.72
N ILE A 86 -3.36 -15.12 7.77
CA ILE A 86 -2.84 -16.21 6.93
C ILE A 86 -1.69 -16.93 7.65
N GLY A 87 -1.04 -16.27 8.60
CA GLY A 87 0.04 -16.85 9.38
C GLY A 87 1.43 -16.59 8.82
N ASP A 88 1.56 -15.60 7.93
CA ASP A 88 2.81 -15.15 7.32
C ASP A 88 3.10 -13.70 7.74
N PHE A 89 3.39 -13.49 9.02
CA PHE A 89 3.58 -12.18 9.60
C PHE A 89 5.02 -11.93 10.05
N SER A 90 5.63 -10.90 9.51
CA SER A 90 6.89 -10.34 9.99
C SER A 90 6.65 -8.96 10.59
N ALA A 91 6.89 -8.81 11.90
CA ALA A 91 6.65 -7.55 12.59
C ALA A 91 7.52 -6.40 12.07
N PHE A 92 8.73 -6.68 11.63
CA PHE A 92 9.65 -5.67 11.11
C PHE A 92 9.41 -5.42 9.60
N GLY A 93 9.09 -6.46 8.79
CA GLY A 93 8.67 -6.33 7.40
C GLY A 93 7.36 -5.53 7.27
N ALA A 94 6.41 -5.74 8.17
CA ALA A 94 5.18 -4.95 8.24
C ALA A 94 5.42 -3.43 8.40
N VAL A 95 6.55 -3.01 8.99
CA VAL A 95 6.91 -1.58 9.11
C VAL A 95 7.19 -0.97 7.75
N GLU A 96 7.84 -1.67 6.83
CA GLU A 96 8.08 -1.20 5.48
C GLU A 96 6.74 -0.93 4.77
N SER A 97 5.88 -1.94 4.70
CA SER A 97 4.55 -1.82 4.09
C SER A 97 3.75 -0.67 4.69
N LEU A 98 3.76 -0.55 6.03
CA LEU A 98 3.04 0.49 6.75
C LEU A 98 3.52 1.89 6.40
N LEU A 99 4.82 2.09 6.28
CA LEU A 99 5.41 3.39 5.97
C LEU A 99 5.29 3.71 4.48
N MET A 100 5.70 2.79 3.60
CA MET A 100 5.83 3.08 2.17
C MET A 100 4.49 3.16 1.46
N ILE A 101 3.55 2.27 1.74
CA ILE A 101 2.20 2.33 1.17
C ILE A 101 1.48 3.58 1.64
N THR A 102 1.52 3.87 2.96
CA THR A 102 0.85 5.05 3.52
C THR A 102 1.34 6.34 2.90
N ILE A 103 2.67 6.55 2.86
CA ILE A 103 3.22 7.81 2.36
C ILE A 103 3.06 7.97 0.85
N SER A 104 3.16 6.87 0.08
CA SER A 104 2.96 6.87 -1.37
C SER A 104 1.51 7.23 -1.74
N LEU A 105 0.54 6.64 -1.05
CA LEU A 105 -0.88 6.99 -1.20
C LEU A 105 -1.15 8.44 -0.76
N TYR A 106 -0.58 8.87 0.37
CA TYR A 106 -0.73 10.23 0.85
C TYR A 106 -0.20 11.26 -0.16
N ILE A 107 0.99 11.04 -0.73
CA ILE A 107 1.53 11.90 -1.78
C ILE A 107 0.55 11.99 -2.96
N ALA A 108 0.04 10.86 -3.43
CA ALA A 108 -0.91 10.83 -4.53
C ALA A 108 -2.20 11.62 -4.21
N THR A 109 -2.74 11.48 -2.99
CA THR A 109 -3.95 12.22 -2.58
C THR A 109 -3.74 13.73 -2.55
N THR A 110 -2.54 14.21 -2.15
CA THR A 110 -2.22 15.65 -2.14
C THR A 110 -2.13 16.26 -3.54
N MET A 111 -1.94 15.43 -4.58
CA MET A 111 -1.86 15.87 -5.97
C MET A 111 -3.22 15.94 -6.68
N ILE A 112 -4.32 15.58 -6.02
CA ILE A 112 -5.67 15.62 -6.58
C ILE A 112 -6.16 17.08 -6.61
N THR A 113 -6.08 17.71 -7.77
CA THR A 113 -6.55 19.08 -7.99
C THR A 113 -8.01 19.15 -8.42
N ASP A 114 -8.43 18.20 -9.24
CA ASP A 114 -9.80 18.06 -9.73
C ASP A 114 -10.25 16.60 -9.49
N PRO A 115 -11.20 16.40 -8.59
CA PRO A 115 -11.74 15.06 -8.32
C PRO A 115 -12.61 14.48 -9.43
N GLU A 116 -12.96 15.28 -10.44
CA GLU A 116 -13.72 14.82 -11.61
C GLU A 116 -12.79 14.40 -12.76
N ASP A 117 -11.52 14.79 -12.73
CA ASP A 117 -10.52 14.34 -13.71
C ASP A 117 -10.08 12.88 -13.43
N VAL A 118 -10.94 11.94 -13.81
CA VAL A 118 -10.73 10.49 -13.62
C VAL A 118 -9.42 10.00 -14.26
N LYS A 119 -8.99 10.64 -15.36
CA LYS A 119 -7.73 10.28 -16.03
C LYS A 119 -6.54 10.67 -15.18
N TRP A 120 -6.59 11.83 -14.55
CA TRP A 120 -5.55 12.25 -13.62
C TRP A 120 -5.52 11.36 -12.36
N LEU A 121 -6.68 10.99 -11.84
CA LEU A 121 -6.76 10.04 -10.73
C LEU A 121 -6.15 8.68 -11.09
N ALA A 122 -6.39 8.18 -12.31
CA ALA A 122 -5.76 6.95 -12.79
C ALA A 122 -4.22 7.07 -12.83
N VAL A 123 -3.69 8.20 -13.29
CA VAL A 123 -2.25 8.48 -13.26
C VAL A 123 -1.74 8.49 -11.81
N LEU A 124 -2.48 9.11 -10.88
CA LEU A 124 -2.10 9.15 -9.47
C LEU A 124 -2.11 7.78 -8.80
N ALA A 125 -3.00 6.89 -9.18
CA ALA A 125 -2.99 5.50 -8.73
C ALA A 125 -1.69 4.78 -9.15
N VAL A 126 -1.28 4.96 -10.41
CA VAL A 126 -0.01 4.42 -10.91
C VAL A 126 1.20 5.08 -10.23
N VAL A 127 1.14 6.38 -9.97
CA VAL A 127 2.19 7.11 -9.24
C VAL A 127 2.32 6.58 -7.81
N ALA A 128 1.19 6.33 -7.12
CA ALA A 128 1.21 5.77 -5.77
C ALA A 128 1.92 4.41 -5.73
N LYS A 129 1.52 3.49 -6.64
CA LYS A 129 2.17 2.17 -6.75
C LYS A 129 3.63 2.30 -7.18
N GLY A 130 3.94 3.18 -8.12
CA GLY A 130 5.32 3.42 -8.56
C GLY A 130 6.24 3.96 -7.46
N LEU A 131 5.74 4.83 -6.57
CA LEU A 131 6.51 5.32 -5.42
C LEU A 131 6.72 4.23 -4.37
N GLU A 132 5.72 3.38 -4.13
CA GLU A 132 5.83 2.22 -3.25
C GLU A 132 6.92 1.27 -3.78
N GLU A 133 6.80 0.81 -5.03
CA GLU A 133 7.76 -0.09 -5.66
C GLU A 133 9.18 0.50 -5.73
N LEU A 134 9.28 1.80 -5.99
CA LEU A 134 10.59 2.47 -6.01
C LEU A 134 11.27 2.44 -4.64
N ALA A 135 10.50 2.57 -3.55
CA ALA A 135 11.05 2.46 -2.20
C ALA A 135 11.48 1.01 -1.90
N ALA A 136 10.63 0.02 -2.21
CA ALA A 136 10.95 -1.38 -2.03
C ALA A 136 12.26 -1.75 -2.77
N GLN A 137 12.42 -1.33 -4.02
CA GLN A 137 13.66 -1.55 -4.76
C GLN A 137 14.90 -0.97 -4.08
N PHE A 138 14.82 0.26 -3.55
CA PHE A 138 15.95 0.82 -2.82
C PHE A 138 16.29 0.02 -1.56
N ILE A 139 15.28 -0.55 -0.92
CA ILE A 139 15.44 -1.38 0.26
C ILE A 139 16.10 -2.71 -0.13
N ASP A 140 15.58 -3.41 -1.13
CA ASP A 140 16.08 -4.73 -1.57
C ASP A 140 17.49 -4.64 -2.14
N VAL A 141 17.76 -3.65 -2.99
CA VAL A 141 19.13 -3.35 -3.45
C VAL A 141 20.05 -3.04 -2.26
N GLY A 142 19.57 -2.30 -1.26
CA GLY A 142 20.31 -2.01 -0.03
C GLY A 142 20.63 -3.29 0.74
N LYS A 143 19.67 -4.19 0.93
CA LYS A 143 19.82 -5.49 1.60
C LYS A 143 20.89 -6.36 0.90
N PHE A 144 20.83 -6.42 -0.43
CA PHE A 144 21.83 -7.12 -1.24
C PHE A 144 23.24 -6.58 -1.00
N TYR A 145 23.45 -5.26 -1.03
CA TYR A 145 24.79 -4.69 -0.84
C TYR A 145 25.35 -4.83 0.58
N VAL A 146 24.49 -4.95 1.59
CA VAL A 146 24.94 -5.25 2.97
C VAL A 146 25.05 -6.75 3.22
N GLY A 147 24.73 -7.60 2.25
CA GLY A 147 24.89 -9.05 2.31
C GLY A 147 23.83 -9.76 3.16
N VAL A 148 22.68 -9.15 3.33
CA VAL A 148 21.52 -9.74 4.04
C VAL A 148 20.69 -10.58 3.09
N GLU A 149 20.57 -10.14 1.84
CA GLU A 149 19.82 -10.83 0.80
C GLU A 149 20.72 -11.36 -0.32
N SER A 150 20.33 -12.45 -0.96
CA SER A 150 21.04 -13.06 -2.09
C SER A 150 20.36 -12.72 -3.41
N LEU A 151 21.16 -12.62 -4.50
CA LEU A 151 20.60 -12.41 -5.82
C LEU A 151 19.84 -13.64 -6.29
N GLU A 152 18.56 -13.49 -6.57
CA GLU A 152 17.74 -14.46 -7.28
C GLU A 152 17.90 -14.26 -8.79
N ALA A 153 18.73 -15.09 -9.44
CA ALA A 153 19.00 -14.95 -10.86
C ALA A 153 17.80 -15.39 -11.71
N ILE A 154 17.36 -14.54 -12.63
CA ILE A 154 16.32 -14.85 -13.62
C ILE A 154 16.99 -15.15 -14.95
N GLU A 155 16.76 -16.33 -15.56
CA GLU A 155 17.49 -16.88 -16.71
C GLU A 155 17.63 -15.95 -17.92
N TRP A 156 16.68 -15.04 -18.15
CA TRP A 156 16.66 -14.14 -19.32
C TRP A 156 17.04 -12.68 -18.97
N LEU A 157 17.34 -12.38 -17.71
CA LEU A 157 17.80 -11.07 -17.27
C LEU A 157 19.31 -11.05 -17.04
N PRO A 158 19.94 -9.87 -17.14
CA PRO A 158 21.32 -9.72 -16.67
C PRO A 158 21.42 -10.10 -15.19
N GLU A 159 22.47 -10.85 -14.82
CA GLU A 159 22.74 -11.26 -13.43
C GLU A 159 23.21 -10.08 -12.57
N THR A 160 22.32 -9.11 -12.39
CA THR A 160 22.52 -7.92 -11.55
C THR A 160 21.27 -7.66 -10.74
N ILE A 161 21.44 -7.30 -9.47
CA ILE A 161 20.33 -6.97 -8.58
C ILE A 161 19.42 -5.89 -9.19
N TRP A 162 19.97 -4.86 -9.80
CA TRP A 162 19.20 -3.80 -10.44
C TRP A 162 18.31 -4.29 -11.59
N ALA A 163 18.74 -5.29 -12.36
CA ALA A 163 17.92 -5.80 -13.45
C ALA A 163 16.74 -6.60 -12.93
N VAL A 164 16.94 -7.38 -11.88
CA VAL A 164 15.90 -8.19 -11.24
C VAL A 164 14.88 -7.28 -10.59
N GLU A 165 15.33 -6.35 -9.75
CA GLU A 165 14.44 -5.45 -9.01
C GLU A 165 13.64 -4.53 -9.94
N ILE A 166 14.26 -3.94 -10.98
CA ILE A 166 13.53 -3.11 -11.95
C ILE A 166 12.49 -3.93 -12.72
N ALA A 167 12.78 -5.18 -13.06
CA ALA A 167 11.83 -6.04 -13.74
C ALA A 167 10.65 -6.40 -12.83
N GLY A 168 10.92 -6.76 -11.57
CA GLY A 168 9.91 -7.04 -10.57
C GLY A 168 8.95 -5.85 -10.38
N ALA A 169 9.49 -4.68 -10.03
CA ALA A 169 8.68 -3.50 -9.82
C ALA A 169 7.93 -3.02 -11.08
N THR A 170 8.55 -3.11 -12.26
CA THR A 170 7.84 -2.78 -13.50
C THR A 170 6.62 -3.69 -13.68
N THR A 171 6.78 -4.97 -13.37
CA THR A 171 5.71 -5.96 -13.43
C THR A 171 4.60 -5.63 -12.42
N GLN A 172 4.94 -5.33 -11.18
CA GLN A 172 3.98 -4.95 -10.14
C GLN A 172 3.24 -3.65 -10.48
N VAL A 173 3.94 -2.63 -10.97
CA VAL A 173 3.30 -1.39 -11.41
C VAL A 173 2.32 -1.63 -12.57
N ILE A 174 2.67 -2.50 -13.52
CA ILE A 174 1.78 -2.83 -14.64
C ILE A 174 0.58 -3.64 -14.15
N ILE A 175 0.80 -4.72 -13.42
CA ILE A 175 -0.26 -5.65 -13.02
C ILE A 175 -1.11 -5.04 -11.92
N ALA A 176 -0.54 -4.76 -10.76
CA ALA A 176 -1.29 -4.25 -9.61
C ALA A 176 -1.67 -2.78 -9.77
N GLY A 177 -0.73 -1.93 -10.25
CA GLY A 177 -0.96 -0.49 -10.38
C GLY A 177 -1.88 -0.12 -11.55
N ILE A 178 -1.67 -0.68 -12.75
CA ILE A 178 -2.44 -0.30 -13.94
C ILE A 178 -3.64 -1.24 -14.12
N ILE A 179 -3.42 -2.55 -14.28
CA ILE A 179 -4.47 -3.50 -14.70
C ILE A 179 -5.51 -3.68 -13.59
N PHE A 180 -5.08 -3.94 -12.36
CA PHE A 180 -5.97 -4.19 -11.21
C PHE A 180 -6.19 -2.96 -10.32
N GLY A 181 -5.49 -1.87 -10.54
CA GLY A 181 -5.64 -0.60 -9.83
C GLY A 181 -6.33 0.46 -10.67
N ALA A 182 -5.56 1.15 -11.51
CA ALA A 182 -5.99 2.35 -12.21
C ALA A 182 -7.16 2.11 -13.19
N ILE A 183 -7.11 1.06 -14.01
CA ILE A 183 -8.17 0.79 -15.02
C ILE A 183 -9.53 0.56 -14.35
N PRO A 184 -9.70 -0.38 -13.39
CA PRO A 184 -11.00 -0.57 -12.77
C PRO A 184 -11.43 0.64 -11.94
N MET A 185 -10.50 1.34 -11.29
CA MET A 185 -10.80 2.55 -10.54
C MET A 185 -11.47 3.62 -11.41
N THR A 186 -11.07 3.77 -12.69
CA THR A 186 -11.73 4.72 -13.60
C THR A 186 -13.21 4.45 -13.79
N TYR A 187 -13.64 3.21 -13.63
CA TYR A 187 -15.04 2.83 -13.69
C TYR A 187 -15.76 2.99 -12.35
N PHE A 188 -15.12 2.60 -11.24
CA PHE A 188 -15.74 2.58 -9.92
C PHE A 188 -15.80 3.97 -9.27
N TYR A 189 -14.72 4.73 -9.33
CA TYR A 189 -14.62 6.03 -8.66
C TYR A 189 -15.77 6.99 -9.00
N PRO A 190 -16.08 7.29 -10.28
CA PRO A 190 -17.16 8.22 -10.59
C PRO A 190 -18.56 7.69 -10.23
N ARG A 191 -18.71 6.38 -10.03
CA ARG A 191 -19.98 5.77 -9.61
C ARG A 191 -20.17 5.77 -8.10
N MET A 192 -19.09 5.80 -7.35
CA MET A 192 -19.09 5.79 -5.89
C MET A 192 -19.06 7.19 -5.30
N ARG A 193 -18.39 8.15 -5.94
CA ARG A 193 -18.29 9.54 -5.51
C ARG A 193 -19.68 10.18 -5.36
N GLY A 194 -19.89 10.85 -4.23
CA GLY A 194 -21.17 11.46 -3.85
C GLY A 194 -22.25 10.48 -3.39
N LYS A 195 -21.92 9.17 -3.30
CA LYS A 195 -22.84 8.15 -2.78
C LYS A 195 -22.32 7.47 -1.52
N ILE A 196 -21.02 7.23 -1.45
CA ILE A 196 -20.40 6.56 -0.30
C ILE A 196 -20.18 7.56 0.84
N GLU A 197 -19.69 8.76 0.54
CA GLU A 197 -19.38 9.78 1.54
C GLU A 197 -20.60 10.14 2.40
N PRO A 198 -21.82 10.39 1.83
CA PRO A 198 -23.01 10.67 2.62
C PRO A 198 -23.46 9.52 3.53
N LEU A 199 -23.15 8.26 3.18
CA LEU A 199 -23.46 7.11 4.05
C LEU A 199 -22.64 7.14 5.35
N LEU A 200 -21.48 7.78 5.32
CA LEU A 200 -20.61 8.00 6.47
C LEU A 200 -20.82 9.37 7.10
N GLY A 201 -21.84 10.13 6.68
CA GLY A 201 -22.13 11.47 7.18
C GLY A 201 -21.12 12.52 6.72
N MET A 202 -20.43 12.29 5.61
CA MET A 202 -19.42 13.17 5.04
C MET A 202 -19.91 13.82 3.74
N GLU A 203 -19.38 14.99 3.42
CA GLU A 203 -19.53 15.58 2.09
C GLU A 203 -18.38 15.15 1.16
N PRO A 204 -18.63 15.05 -0.16
CA PRO A 204 -17.57 14.75 -1.11
C PRO A 204 -16.44 15.77 -1.02
N VAL A 205 -15.21 15.29 -0.90
CA VAL A 205 -14.03 16.14 -0.77
C VAL A 205 -13.74 16.85 -2.10
N GLU A 206 -13.61 18.18 -2.03
CA GLU A 206 -13.23 19.03 -3.17
C GLU A 206 -11.73 18.88 -3.51
N GLY A 207 -11.32 19.40 -4.67
CA GLY A 207 -9.92 19.42 -5.08
C GLY A 207 -9.04 20.23 -4.13
N HIS A 208 -7.71 20.03 -4.23
CA HIS A 208 -6.77 20.75 -3.37
C HIS A 208 -6.86 22.27 -3.61
N PRO A 209 -7.00 23.08 -2.56
CA PRO A 209 -7.29 24.52 -2.67
C PRO A 209 -6.22 25.31 -3.43
N SER A 210 -4.99 24.84 -3.52
CA SER A 210 -3.93 25.50 -4.29
C SER A 210 -4.12 25.42 -5.81
N GLY A 211 -4.93 24.49 -6.32
CA GLY A 211 -5.09 24.20 -7.76
C GLY A 211 -3.81 23.71 -8.46
N LYS A 212 -2.72 23.50 -7.72
CA LYS A 212 -1.44 23.01 -8.24
C LYS A 212 -1.31 21.52 -8.03
N ARG A 213 -0.91 20.78 -9.06
CA ARG A 213 -0.65 19.33 -8.99
C ARG A 213 0.46 18.98 -8.00
N ILE A 214 1.49 19.81 -7.92
CA ILE A 214 2.55 19.72 -6.90
C ILE A 214 2.40 20.93 -5.99
N ASN A 215 2.13 20.72 -4.74
CA ASN A 215 1.91 21.72 -3.71
C ASN A 215 2.86 21.51 -2.52
N SER A 216 2.76 22.35 -1.49
CA SER A 216 3.63 22.25 -0.30
C SER A 216 3.47 20.91 0.43
N ASP A 217 2.27 20.33 0.45
CA ASP A 217 2.01 19.08 1.16
C ASP A 217 2.53 17.89 0.36
N THR A 218 2.47 17.94 -0.97
CA THR A 218 3.16 16.99 -1.85
C THR A 218 4.67 17.00 -1.61
N LEU A 219 5.29 18.19 -1.48
CA LEU A 219 6.72 18.30 -1.22
C LEU A 219 7.10 17.78 0.17
N LYS A 220 6.29 18.05 1.19
CA LYS A 220 6.46 17.46 2.54
C LYS A 220 6.33 15.94 2.50
N GLY A 221 5.34 15.42 1.77
CA GLY A 221 5.17 13.99 1.54
C GLY A 221 6.38 13.35 0.87
N LEU A 222 6.90 13.95 -0.21
CA LEU A 222 8.11 13.48 -0.88
C LEU A 222 9.34 13.53 0.03
N LEU A 223 9.48 14.58 0.83
CA LEU A 223 10.56 14.66 1.82
C LEU A 223 10.42 13.56 2.87
N ALA A 224 9.21 13.33 3.36
CA ALA A 224 8.93 12.23 4.30
C ALA A 224 9.25 10.88 3.67
N TRP A 225 8.88 10.65 2.41
CA TRP A 225 9.19 9.44 1.66
C TRP A 225 10.71 9.18 1.60
N VAL A 226 11.51 10.20 1.24
CA VAL A 226 12.98 10.10 1.19
C VAL A 226 13.60 9.79 2.57
N VAL A 227 13.00 10.31 3.66
CA VAL A 227 13.50 10.08 5.03
C VAL A 227 13.04 8.72 5.57
N LEU A 228 11.81 8.31 5.25
CA LEU A 228 11.23 7.07 5.76
C LEU A 228 11.78 5.83 5.05
N THR A 229 12.19 5.92 3.77
CA THR A 229 12.78 4.78 3.03
C THR A 229 14.02 4.21 3.72
N PRO A 230 15.04 4.99 4.12
CA PRO A 230 16.17 4.46 4.89
C PRO A 230 15.77 3.90 6.27
N ILE A 231 14.71 4.43 6.88
CA ILE A 231 14.21 3.91 8.15
C ILE A 231 13.57 2.53 7.92
N ALA A 232 12.73 2.39 6.90
CA ALA A 232 12.14 1.11 6.50
C ALA A 232 13.22 0.09 6.17
N PHE A 233 14.26 0.46 5.41
CA PHE A 233 15.41 -0.39 5.14
C PHE A 233 16.08 -0.95 6.42
N VAL A 234 16.25 -0.12 7.45
CA VAL A 234 16.85 -0.60 8.71
C VAL A 234 15.97 -1.64 9.39
N PHE A 235 14.65 -1.43 9.39
CA PHE A 235 13.73 -2.40 9.97
C PHE A 235 13.72 -3.72 9.17
N GLU A 236 13.68 -3.63 7.85
CA GLU A 236 13.64 -4.80 6.96
C GLU A 236 14.95 -5.60 7.04
N ALA A 237 16.09 -4.95 6.93
CA ALA A 237 17.39 -5.59 7.11
C ALA A 237 17.56 -6.22 8.50
N PHE A 238 16.94 -5.63 9.53
CA PHE A 238 16.94 -6.21 10.87
C PHE A 238 16.01 -7.42 10.98
N SER A 239 14.86 -7.40 10.28
CA SER A 239 13.94 -8.53 10.19
C SER A 239 14.65 -9.78 9.71
N GLU A 240 15.33 -9.70 8.60
CA GLU A 240 16.02 -10.84 7.99
C GLU A 240 17.25 -11.32 8.81
N THR A 241 17.98 -10.39 9.46
CA THR A 241 19.18 -10.75 10.23
C THR A 241 18.90 -11.27 11.62
N SER A 242 17.79 -10.86 12.25
CA SER A 242 17.49 -11.21 13.64
C SER A 242 16.87 -12.58 13.83
N GLY A 243 16.49 -13.25 12.74
CA GLY A 243 15.92 -14.60 12.72
C GLY A 243 14.85 -14.83 13.78
N ALA A 244 13.58 -14.89 13.37
CA ALA A 244 12.47 -15.41 14.19
C ALA A 244 11.99 -14.58 15.40
N PHE A 245 12.40 -13.34 15.61
CA PHE A 245 11.77 -12.53 16.64
C PHE A 245 10.46 -11.92 16.08
N LEU A 246 9.32 -12.53 16.41
CA LEU A 246 7.97 -12.16 15.94
C LEU A 246 7.73 -12.42 14.42
N VAL A 247 8.36 -13.44 13.86
CA VAL A 247 8.03 -13.99 12.56
C VAL A 247 7.11 -15.18 12.74
N PHE A 248 5.93 -15.14 12.10
CA PHE A 248 5.02 -16.28 12.01
C PHE A 248 5.10 -16.77 10.57
N GLU A 249 6.05 -17.66 10.30
CA GLU A 249 6.17 -18.33 9.00
C GLU A 249 5.33 -19.61 8.93
N PRO A 250 5.01 -20.09 7.71
CA PRO A 250 4.34 -21.39 7.52
C PRO A 250 5.07 -22.57 8.13
N GLU A 251 6.37 -22.47 8.42
CA GLU A 251 7.13 -23.47 9.21
C GLU A 251 6.50 -23.75 10.57
N PHE A 252 5.78 -22.77 11.10
CA PHE A 252 4.99 -22.98 12.33
C PHE A 252 3.90 -24.03 12.12
N VAL A 253 3.33 -24.11 10.94
CA VAL A 253 2.35 -25.13 10.53
C VAL A 253 2.99 -26.49 10.40
N GLU A 254 4.22 -26.58 9.88
CA GLU A 254 4.99 -27.83 9.82
C GLU A 254 5.35 -28.36 11.23
N ILE A 255 5.66 -27.47 12.17
CA ILE A 255 6.03 -27.83 13.54
C ILE A 255 4.81 -28.19 14.38
N TYR A 256 3.69 -27.47 14.25
CA TYR A 256 2.51 -27.62 15.11
C TYR A 256 1.32 -28.31 14.44
N GLY A 257 1.42 -28.63 13.14
CA GLY A 257 0.43 -29.35 12.34
C GLY A 257 -0.69 -28.47 11.80
N GLU A 258 -1.31 -28.94 10.71
CA GLU A 258 -2.39 -28.25 9.98
C GLU A 258 -3.62 -27.89 10.82
N VAL A 259 -3.76 -28.48 11.99
CA VAL A 259 -4.83 -28.14 12.95
C VAL A 259 -4.78 -26.67 13.39
N PHE A 260 -3.60 -26.04 13.36
CA PHE A 260 -3.44 -24.64 13.72
C PHE A 260 -4.02 -23.68 12.68
N LEU A 261 -4.09 -24.08 11.40
CA LEU A 261 -4.76 -23.33 10.35
C LEU A 261 -6.29 -23.28 10.51
N ALA A 262 -6.86 -24.19 11.26
CA ALA A 262 -8.30 -24.21 11.56
C ALA A 262 -8.70 -23.26 12.69
N VAL A 263 -7.76 -22.79 13.52
CA VAL A 263 -8.06 -21.92 14.67
C VAL A 263 -8.60 -20.55 14.27
N PRO A 264 -8.09 -19.87 13.23
CA PRO A 264 -8.67 -18.60 12.76
C PRO A 264 -10.03 -18.74 12.08
N ILE A 265 -10.37 -19.95 11.59
CA ILE A 265 -11.65 -20.20 10.90
C ILE A 265 -12.77 -20.46 11.90
N VAL A 266 -12.44 -20.84 13.12
CA VAL A 266 -13.40 -21.23 14.17
C VAL A 266 -13.54 -20.17 15.28
N ALA A 267 -12.62 -19.18 15.34
CA ALA A 267 -12.64 -18.06 16.28
C ALA A 267 -13.31 -16.82 15.68
#